data_169d5794df37845f2d959bf55fd2c641
#
_entry.id   169d5794df37845f2d959bf55fd2c641
#
_cell.length_a   1.000
_cell.length_b   1.000
_cell.length_c   1.000
_cell.angle_alpha   90.00
_cell.angle_beta   90.00
_cell.angle_gamma   90.00
#
_symmetry.space_group_name_H-M   'P 1'
#
loop_
_entity.id
_entity.type
_entity.pdbx_description
1 polymer ?
#
loop_
_entity_poly.entity_id
_entity_poly.type
_entity_poly.pdbx_seq_one_letter_code
_entity_poly.pdbx_strand_id
1 'polypeptide(L)'
;MKRNSVIFTLTILALFFVSACSSSKNADKSFIGRSVDDLIARDNGYFNARLIMKETESTLWTDQAENFEETLPIFKYGSQEQATSVQPSMDEVIKKSSFVIQMHKKSKWVDDSYFLIGKSQFYKRNYDESLTTFQFIISEYSNLIEKQSKTKRVAEDEDGELTFFEKFKHQPVSSEAGIWVARTLVEKKQYSDAHTVISVLKSRENFPKWLIGELYAVEADLYMKEGQQANAIEPLINALKNTTDKALINR
;
A
#
# COMPACT_ATOMS: atom_id res chain seq x y z
N MET A 1 -59.84 15.73 -6.50
CA MET A 1 -59.14 14.41 -6.48
C MET A 1 -57.65 14.46 -6.67
N LYS A 2 -57.06 15.30 -7.52
CA LYS A 2 -55.59 15.35 -7.77
C LYS A 2 -54.75 15.80 -6.57
N ARG A 3 -55.25 16.71 -5.69
CA ARG A 3 -54.49 17.23 -4.53
C ARG A 3 -54.22 16.19 -3.44
N ASN A 4 -55.20 15.29 -3.20
CA ASN A 4 -55.03 14.25 -2.18
C ASN A 4 -54.08 13.13 -2.65
N SER A 5 -53.99 12.86 -3.96
CA SER A 5 -53.06 11.91 -4.52
C SER A 5 -51.58 12.37 -4.42
N VAL A 6 -51.35 13.67 -4.59
CA VAL A 6 -49.99 14.27 -4.46
C VAL A 6 -49.51 14.25 -3.00
N ILE A 7 -50.44 14.53 -2.05
CA ILE A 7 -50.10 14.46 -0.60
C ILE A 7 -49.79 13.01 -0.20
N PHE A 8 -50.55 12.05 -0.70
CA PHE A 8 -50.33 10.63 -0.42
C PHE A 8 -49.00 10.10 -0.99
N THR A 9 -48.62 10.52 -2.18
CA THR A 9 -47.32 10.18 -2.75
C THR A 9 -46.13 10.83 -2.01
N LEU A 10 -46.30 12.08 -1.56
CA LEU A 10 -45.29 12.77 -0.74
C LEU A 10 -45.11 12.14 0.64
N THR A 11 -46.19 11.68 1.27
CA THR A 11 -46.12 10.99 2.58
C THR A 11 -45.47 9.61 2.44
N ILE A 12 -45.75 8.85 1.38
CA ILE A 12 -45.05 7.58 1.11
C ILE A 12 -43.56 7.81 0.87
N LEU A 13 -43.17 8.82 0.09
CA LEU A 13 -41.79 9.17 -0.16
C LEU A 13 -41.06 9.59 1.12
N ALA A 14 -41.72 10.36 2.00
CA ALA A 14 -41.18 10.76 3.30
C ALA A 14 -40.99 9.58 4.27
N LEU A 15 -41.84 8.57 4.22
CA LEU A 15 -41.73 7.36 5.02
C LEU A 15 -40.53 6.50 4.59
N PHE A 16 -40.14 6.52 3.30
CA PHE A 16 -38.92 5.86 2.83
C PHE A 16 -37.65 6.52 3.35
N PHE A 17 -37.62 7.83 3.57
CA PHE A 17 -36.48 8.53 4.13
C PHE A 17 -36.29 8.32 5.63
N VAL A 18 -37.33 8.05 6.39
CA VAL A 18 -37.22 7.84 7.84
C VAL A 18 -36.73 6.44 8.19
N SER A 19 -36.90 5.46 7.31
CA SER A 19 -36.40 4.09 7.52
C SER A 19 -34.89 3.94 7.23
N ALA A 20 -34.25 4.93 6.63
CA ALA A 20 -32.80 4.89 6.31
C ALA A 20 -31.89 5.14 7.54
N CYS A 21 -32.41 5.63 8.66
CA CYS A 21 -31.65 5.90 9.88
C CYS A 21 -31.70 4.81 10.95
N SER A 22 -32.18 3.61 10.64
CA SER A 22 -32.04 2.48 11.54
C SER A 22 -30.64 1.94 11.51
N SER A 23 -29.80 2.38 12.44
CA SER A 23 -28.48 1.79 12.73
C SER A 23 -28.68 0.34 13.22
N SER A 24 -28.88 -0.54 12.27
CA SER A 24 -29.06 -1.96 12.52
C SER A 24 -27.71 -2.57 12.91
N LYS A 25 -27.62 -3.12 14.12
CA LYS A 25 -26.49 -3.97 14.57
C LYS A 25 -26.23 -5.17 13.64
N ASN A 26 -27.06 -5.40 12.64
CA ASN A 26 -26.96 -6.44 11.62
C ASN A 26 -26.50 -5.92 10.24
N ALA A 27 -26.25 -4.62 10.06
CA ALA A 27 -25.75 -4.05 8.81
C ALA A 27 -24.39 -4.66 8.40
N ASP A 28 -23.59 -5.01 9.38
CA ASP A 28 -22.30 -5.73 9.22
C ASP A 28 -22.40 -7.08 8.50
N LYS A 29 -23.57 -7.69 8.43
CA LYS A 29 -23.78 -9.01 7.82
C LYS A 29 -24.37 -8.94 6.41
N SER A 30 -24.95 -7.80 6.02
CA SER A 30 -25.53 -7.65 4.69
C SER A 30 -24.46 -7.28 3.66
N PHE A 31 -24.66 -7.70 2.41
CA PHE A 31 -23.78 -7.31 1.30
C PHE A 31 -23.73 -5.78 1.14
N ILE A 32 -24.87 -5.12 1.23
CA ILE A 32 -24.98 -3.66 1.12
C ILE A 32 -24.25 -2.96 2.28
N GLY A 33 -24.41 -3.46 3.51
CA GLY A 33 -23.73 -2.91 4.68
C GLY A 33 -22.22 -2.98 4.57
N ARG A 34 -21.68 -4.10 4.09
CA ARG A 34 -20.23 -4.25 3.83
C ARG A 34 -19.74 -3.32 2.74
N SER A 35 -20.48 -3.17 1.64
CA SER A 35 -20.10 -2.27 0.55
C SER A 35 -20.07 -0.81 0.97
N VAL A 36 -21.00 -0.37 1.83
CA VAL A 36 -21.01 0.98 2.41
C VAL A 36 -19.86 1.17 3.38
N ASP A 37 -19.59 0.18 4.23
CA ASP A 37 -18.46 0.20 5.17
C ASP A 37 -17.11 0.28 4.44
N ASP A 38 -16.93 -0.51 3.39
CA ASP A 38 -15.75 -0.46 2.51
C ASP A 38 -15.58 0.92 1.85
N LEU A 39 -16.67 1.55 1.43
CA LEU A 39 -16.63 2.87 0.81
C LEU A 39 -16.20 3.94 1.82
N ILE A 40 -16.78 3.93 3.03
CA ILE A 40 -16.45 4.88 4.10
C ILE A 40 -15.00 4.68 4.57
N ALA A 41 -14.58 3.43 4.78
CA ALA A 41 -13.21 3.08 5.15
C ALA A 41 -12.21 3.60 4.13
N ARG A 42 -12.53 3.41 2.84
CA ARG A 42 -11.68 3.87 1.74
C ARG A 42 -11.57 5.38 1.70
N ASP A 43 -12.71 6.08 1.62
CA ASP A 43 -12.72 7.51 1.27
C ASP A 43 -12.28 8.41 2.44
N ASN A 44 -12.60 8.06 3.68
CA ASN A 44 -12.29 8.90 4.83
C ASN A 44 -11.00 8.53 5.57
N GLY A 45 -10.59 7.28 5.53
CA GLY A 45 -9.40 6.81 6.25
C GLY A 45 -8.25 6.45 5.31
N TYR A 46 -8.40 5.35 4.59
CA TYR A 46 -7.35 4.77 3.76
C TYR A 46 -6.89 5.71 2.64
N PHE A 47 -7.82 6.28 1.85
CA PHE A 47 -7.45 7.15 0.74
C PHE A 47 -6.68 8.38 1.19
N ASN A 48 -7.13 9.05 2.27
CA ASN A 48 -6.42 10.21 2.81
C ASN A 48 -5.05 9.84 3.38
N ALA A 49 -4.93 8.69 4.05
CA ALA A 49 -3.63 8.19 4.53
C ALA A 49 -2.67 7.91 3.36
N ARG A 50 -3.18 7.28 2.30
CA ARG A 50 -2.41 6.99 1.08
C ARG A 50 -1.97 8.25 0.36
N LEU A 51 -2.81 9.28 0.28
CA LEU A 51 -2.46 10.56 -0.33
C LEU A 51 -1.30 11.22 0.42
N ILE A 52 -1.36 11.32 1.75
CA ILE A 52 -0.27 11.85 2.57
C ILE A 52 1.02 11.05 2.37
N MET A 53 0.93 9.72 2.32
CA MET A 53 2.09 8.86 2.05
C MET A 53 2.71 9.19 0.70
N LYS A 54 1.91 9.27 -0.37
CA LYS A 54 2.38 9.57 -1.73
C LYS A 54 3.05 10.95 -1.82
N GLU A 55 2.45 11.97 -1.22
CA GLU A 55 3.02 13.31 -1.15
C GLU A 55 4.36 13.32 -0.41
N THR A 56 4.45 12.62 0.71
CA THR A 56 5.69 12.50 1.48
C THR A 56 6.78 11.76 0.70
N GLU A 57 6.44 10.65 0.05
CA GLU A 57 7.39 9.91 -0.80
C GLU A 57 7.89 10.76 -1.97
N SER A 58 7.00 11.53 -2.60
CA SER A 58 7.37 12.48 -3.66
C SER A 58 8.33 13.55 -3.15
N THR A 59 8.07 14.15 -1.99
CA THR A 59 8.94 15.14 -1.36
C THR A 59 10.31 14.56 -1.05
N LEU A 60 10.37 13.39 -0.40
CA LEU A 60 11.65 12.71 -0.11
C LEU A 60 12.44 12.41 -1.37
N TRP A 61 11.74 12.11 -2.47
CA TRP A 61 12.38 11.85 -3.75
C TRP A 61 12.97 13.10 -4.38
N THR A 62 12.23 14.21 -4.38
CA THR A 62 12.63 15.47 -5.04
C THR A 62 13.68 16.25 -4.24
N ASP A 63 13.64 16.16 -2.91
CA ASP A 63 14.55 16.91 -2.03
C ASP A 63 15.96 16.31 -1.94
N GLN A 64 16.17 15.12 -2.49
CA GLN A 64 17.50 14.52 -2.56
C GLN A 64 18.22 14.93 -3.85
N ALA A 65 19.17 15.87 -3.74
CA ALA A 65 20.07 16.21 -4.84
C ALA A 65 20.87 14.97 -5.26
N GLU A 66 20.99 14.77 -6.55
CA GLU A 66 21.79 13.67 -7.10
C GLU A 66 23.24 14.11 -7.20
N ASN A 67 24.14 13.32 -6.63
CA ASN A 67 25.57 13.46 -6.81
C ASN A 67 26.05 12.45 -7.86
N PHE A 68 26.22 12.90 -9.09
CA PHE A 68 26.67 12.04 -10.20
C PHE A 68 28.16 11.64 -10.12
N GLU A 69 28.90 12.15 -9.13
CA GLU A 69 30.28 11.72 -8.85
C GLU A 69 30.32 10.46 -7.98
N GLU A 70 29.18 10.09 -7.39
CA GLU A 70 29.01 8.90 -6.56
C GLU A 70 28.01 7.91 -7.20
N THR A 71 28.02 6.69 -6.70
CA THR A 71 27.01 5.71 -7.12
C THR A 71 25.63 6.14 -6.59
N LEU A 72 24.69 6.35 -7.49
CA LEU A 72 23.34 6.77 -7.14
C LEU A 72 22.59 5.67 -6.38
N PRO A 73 21.83 6.00 -5.34
CA PRO A 73 21.00 5.03 -4.63
C PRO A 73 19.85 4.57 -5.50
N ILE A 74 19.52 3.28 -5.45
CA ILE A 74 18.38 2.72 -6.19
C ILE A 74 17.05 3.23 -5.57
N PHE A 75 17.02 3.39 -4.26
CA PHE A 75 15.87 3.94 -3.55
C PHE A 75 16.28 5.17 -2.72
N LYS A 76 15.46 6.20 -2.76
CA LYS A 76 15.65 7.43 -1.99
C LYS A 76 14.70 7.44 -0.79
N TYR A 77 15.16 7.01 0.37
CA TYR A 77 14.37 6.95 1.60
C TYR A 77 14.53 8.17 2.51
N GLY A 78 15.37 9.11 2.11
CA GLY A 78 15.67 10.30 2.90
C GLY A 78 16.82 10.10 3.89
N SER A 79 17.41 11.23 4.32
CA SER A 79 18.41 11.27 5.39
C SER A 79 17.74 11.13 6.78
N GLN A 80 18.55 11.14 7.85
CA GLN A 80 18.02 11.15 9.21
C GLN A 80 17.24 12.43 9.52
N GLU A 81 17.70 13.58 9.00
CA GLU A 81 17.03 14.86 9.14
C GLU A 81 15.69 14.87 8.41
N GLN A 82 15.66 14.32 7.20
CA GLN A 82 14.42 14.17 6.42
C GLN A 82 13.44 13.21 7.09
N ALA A 83 13.90 12.11 7.70
CA ALA A 83 13.04 11.23 8.49
C ALA A 83 12.37 11.96 9.65
N THR A 84 13.11 12.89 10.30
CA THR A 84 12.54 13.74 11.36
C THR A 84 11.54 14.74 10.81
N SER A 85 11.80 15.34 9.66
CA SER A 85 10.91 16.32 9.04
C SER A 85 9.58 15.72 8.57
N VAL A 86 9.58 14.47 8.10
CA VAL A 86 8.36 13.77 7.65
C VAL A 86 7.60 13.07 8.78
N GLN A 87 8.15 13.02 10.00
CA GLN A 87 7.53 12.34 11.13
C GLN A 87 6.07 12.77 11.38
N PRO A 88 5.69 14.06 11.37
CA PRO A 88 4.29 14.47 11.57
C PRO A 88 3.34 13.91 10.50
N SER A 89 3.78 13.89 9.24
CA SER A 89 3.00 13.31 8.13
C SER A 89 2.83 11.81 8.31
N MET A 90 3.89 11.09 8.70
CA MET A 90 3.84 9.65 8.95
C MET A 90 2.96 9.31 10.15
N ASP A 91 2.97 10.11 11.20
CA ASP A 91 2.08 9.95 12.37
C ASP A 91 0.61 10.16 11.98
N GLU A 92 0.32 11.10 11.09
CA GLU A 92 -1.05 11.27 10.57
C GLU A 92 -1.49 10.10 9.69
N VAL A 93 -0.59 9.53 8.88
CA VAL A 93 -0.87 8.29 8.13
C VAL A 93 -1.19 7.14 9.08
N ILE A 94 -0.38 6.94 10.12
CA ILE A 94 -0.61 5.90 11.14
C ILE A 94 -1.97 6.10 11.81
N LYS A 95 -2.29 7.32 12.22
CA LYS A 95 -3.56 7.66 12.87
C LYS A 95 -4.76 7.34 11.98
N LYS A 96 -4.75 7.77 10.71
CA LYS A 96 -5.84 7.52 9.75
C LYS A 96 -5.98 6.04 9.43
N SER A 97 -4.88 5.33 9.22
CA SER A 97 -4.87 3.89 8.96
C SER A 97 -5.34 3.09 10.17
N SER A 98 -4.91 3.47 11.38
CA SER A 98 -5.40 2.86 12.63
C SER A 98 -6.89 3.06 12.84
N PHE A 99 -7.43 4.21 12.45
CA PHE A 99 -8.88 4.44 12.49
C PHE A 99 -9.62 3.45 11.60
N VAL A 100 -9.17 3.21 10.36
CA VAL A 100 -9.76 2.20 9.46
C VAL A 100 -9.74 0.82 10.11
N ILE A 101 -8.60 0.40 10.65
CA ILE A 101 -8.43 -0.90 11.29
C ILE A 101 -9.38 -1.08 12.50
N GLN A 102 -9.56 -0.04 13.31
CA GLN A 102 -10.39 -0.11 14.52
C GLN A 102 -11.88 -0.05 14.22
N MET A 103 -12.28 0.85 13.33
CA MET A 103 -13.69 1.14 13.06
C MET A 103 -14.29 0.25 11.96
N HIS A 104 -13.46 -0.19 11.00
CA HIS A 104 -13.88 -0.92 9.81
C HIS A 104 -13.19 -2.29 9.70
N LYS A 105 -13.18 -3.06 10.79
CA LYS A 105 -12.45 -4.33 10.95
C LYS A 105 -12.70 -5.39 9.86
N LYS A 106 -13.82 -5.30 9.16
CA LYS A 106 -14.21 -6.24 8.10
C LYS A 106 -14.02 -5.66 6.70
N SER A 107 -13.54 -4.43 6.61
CA SER A 107 -13.26 -3.80 5.33
C SER A 107 -12.08 -4.48 4.65
N LYS A 108 -12.18 -4.58 3.34
CA LYS A 108 -11.09 -5.08 2.49
C LYS A 108 -9.85 -4.17 2.49
N TRP A 109 -9.94 -2.95 3.03
CA TRP A 109 -8.85 -1.98 3.12
C TRP A 109 -8.03 -2.08 4.41
N VAL A 110 -8.29 -3.08 5.24
CA VAL A 110 -7.59 -3.27 6.51
C VAL A 110 -6.14 -3.67 6.31
N ASP A 111 -5.85 -4.60 5.41
CA ASP A 111 -4.47 -5.01 5.07
C ASP A 111 -3.68 -3.88 4.43
N ASP A 112 -4.29 -3.10 3.51
CA ASP A 112 -3.69 -1.87 2.97
C ASP A 112 -3.39 -0.85 4.07
N SER A 113 -4.27 -0.72 5.07
CA SER A 113 -4.06 0.20 6.19
C SER A 113 -2.89 -0.24 7.07
N TYR A 114 -2.75 -1.53 7.35
CA TYR A 114 -1.54 -2.06 8.00
C TYR A 114 -0.29 -1.81 7.15
N PHE A 115 -0.40 -1.96 5.84
CA PHE A 115 0.71 -1.72 4.93
C PHE A 115 1.19 -0.27 4.97
N LEU A 116 0.28 0.71 4.99
CA LEU A 116 0.62 2.12 5.19
C LEU A 116 1.27 2.39 6.55
N ILE A 117 0.83 1.71 7.62
CA ILE A 117 1.48 1.80 8.94
C ILE A 117 2.92 1.28 8.86
N GLY A 118 3.15 0.11 8.25
CA GLY A 118 4.48 -0.45 8.08
C GLY A 118 5.42 0.48 7.31
N LYS A 119 4.94 1.08 6.21
CA LYS A 119 5.69 2.08 5.44
C LYS A 119 5.97 3.34 6.27
N SER A 120 4.99 3.84 7.03
CA SER A 120 5.19 5.01 7.88
C SER A 120 6.26 4.78 8.94
N GLN A 121 6.27 3.62 9.58
CA GLN A 121 7.33 3.25 10.53
C GLN A 121 8.69 3.16 9.83
N PHE A 122 8.74 2.62 8.61
CA PHE A 122 9.97 2.58 7.81
C PHE A 122 10.54 3.98 7.55
N TYR A 123 9.72 4.92 7.06
CA TYR A 123 10.17 6.29 6.79
C TYR A 123 10.53 7.08 8.05
N LYS A 124 9.95 6.73 9.20
CA LYS A 124 10.37 7.22 10.52
C LYS A 124 11.65 6.55 11.04
N ARG A 125 12.21 5.58 10.31
CA ARG A 125 13.34 4.72 10.69
C ARG A 125 13.09 3.84 11.92
N ASN A 126 11.83 3.62 12.27
CA ASN A 126 11.40 2.64 13.27
C ASN A 126 11.34 1.26 12.60
N TYR A 127 12.50 0.72 12.24
CA TYR A 127 12.60 -0.48 11.41
C TYR A 127 12.09 -1.74 12.09
N ASP A 128 12.15 -1.85 13.42
CA ASP A 128 11.65 -3.01 14.15
C ASP A 128 10.13 -3.08 14.11
N GLU A 129 9.45 -1.95 14.32
CA GLU A 129 8.00 -1.83 14.21
C GLU A 129 7.53 -2.02 12.77
N SER A 130 8.27 -1.48 11.81
CA SER A 130 8.02 -1.67 10.38
C SER A 130 8.07 -3.16 10.02
N LEU A 131 9.15 -3.84 10.39
CA LEU A 131 9.37 -5.27 10.14
C LEU A 131 8.24 -6.11 10.76
N THR A 132 7.93 -5.86 12.03
CA THR A 132 6.85 -6.55 12.74
C THR A 132 5.51 -6.37 12.03
N THR A 133 5.21 -5.15 11.56
CA THR A 133 3.95 -4.85 10.86
C THR A 133 3.87 -5.59 9.52
N PHE A 134 4.94 -5.61 8.72
CA PHE A 134 4.95 -6.34 7.45
C PHE A 134 4.90 -7.86 7.64
N GLN A 135 5.57 -8.40 8.65
CA GLN A 135 5.49 -9.82 9.01
C GLN A 135 4.06 -10.21 9.45
N PHE A 136 3.39 -9.36 10.22
CA PHE A 136 1.99 -9.53 10.58
C PHE A 136 1.10 -9.62 9.33
N ILE A 137 1.27 -8.71 8.36
CA ILE A 137 0.51 -8.74 7.10
C ILE A 137 0.73 -10.09 6.37
N ILE A 138 1.96 -10.55 6.31
CA ILE A 138 2.28 -11.82 5.65
C ILE A 138 1.61 -12.99 6.37
N SER A 139 1.65 -13.04 7.71
CA SER A 139 1.04 -14.13 8.47
C SER A 139 -0.47 -14.17 8.36
N GLU A 140 -1.14 -13.02 8.46
CA GLU A 140 -2.60 -12.95 8.50
C GLU A 140 -3.25 -13.00 7.11
N TYR A 141 -2.59 -12.44 6.08
CA TYR A 141 -3.18 -12.26 4.76
C TYR A 141 -2.55 -13.12 3.66
N SER A 142 -1.59 -14.01 3.97
CA SER A 142 -0.94 -14.88 2.97
C SER A 142 -1.89 -15.83 2.25
N ASN A 143 -2.92 -16.30 2.90
CA ASN A 143 -3.93 -17.20 2.31
C ASN A 143 -4.74 -16.53 1.17
N LEU A 144 -4.68 -15.20 1.06
CA LEU A 144 -5.29 -14.45 -0.02
C LEU A 144 -4.43 -14.41 -1.30
N ILE A 145 -3.14 -14.77 -1.20
CA ILE A 145 -2.17 -14.74 -2.31
C ILE A 145 -2.55 -15.74 -3.44
N GLU A 146 -3.09 -16.91 -3.11
CA GLU A 146 -3.48 -17.91 -4.13
C GLU A 146 -4.49 -17.37 -5.15
N LYS A 147 -5.30 -16.38 -4.77
CA LYS A 147 -6.26 -15.72 -5.66
C LYS A 147 -5.64 -14.59 -6.51
N GLN A 148 -4.48 -14.08 -6.10
CA GLN A 148 -3.84 -12.91 -6.74
C GLN A 148 -3.07 -13.19 -8.02
N SER A 149 -2.50 -14.38 -8.18
CA SER A 149 -1.57 -14.67 -9.30
C SER A 149 -2.15 -14.45 -10.69
N LYS A 150 -3.47 -14.30 -10.78
CA LYS A 150 -4.23 -14.15 -12.05
C LYS A 150 -4.69 -12.71 -12.32
N THR A 151 -4.55 -11.78 -11.40
CA THR A 151 -5.05 -10.42 -11.58
C THR A 151 -3.91 -9.43 -11.77
N LYS A 152 -3.92 -8.74 -12.93
CA LYS A 152 -3.02 -7.61 -13.17
C LYS A 152 -3.40 -6.49 -12.19
N ARG A 153 -2.39 -5.85 -11.54
CA ARG A 153 -2.65 -4.63 -10.78
C ARG A 153 -3.32 -3.62 -11.71
N VAL A 154 -4.41 -3.03 -11.25
CA VAL A 154 -5.01 -1.93 -11.98
C VAL A 154 -4.02 -0.77 -11.89
N ALA A 155 -3.39 -0.45 -13.01
CA ALA A 155 -2.53 0.74 -13.10
C ALA A 155 -3.42 1.96 -12.80
N GLU A 156 -2.97 2.82 -11.91
CA GLU A 156 -3.51 4.16 -11.84
C GLU A 156 -3.13 4.85 -13.16
N ASP A 157 -4.12 5.40 -13.86
CA ASP A 157 -3.84 6.25 -15.02
C ASP A 157 -2.93 7.39 -14.59
N GLU A 158 -2.17 7.95 -15.53
CA GLU A 158 -1.24 9.06 -15.27
C GLU A 158 -1.90 10.24 -14.53
N ASP A 159 -3.23 10.37 -14.66
CA ASP A 159 -4.06 11.37 -14.00
C ASP A 159 -4.65 10.91 -12.64
N GLY A 160 -4.38 9.68 -12.20
CA GLY A 160 -4.87 9.15 -10.93
C GLY A 160 -6.39 8.88 -10.90
N GLU A 161 -7.08 8.97 -12.02
CA GLU A 161 -8.50 8.67 -12.11
C GLU A 161 -8.73 7.19 -12.42
N LEU A 162 -9.06 6.43 -11.39
CA LEU A 162 -9.58 5.07 -11.56
C LEU A 162 -11.01 5.10 -12.07
N THR A 163 -11.35 4.22 -13.00
CA THR A 163 -12.75 4.04 -13.38
C THR A 163 -13.60 3.63 -12.19
N PHE A 164 -14.91 3.91 -12.24
CA PHE A 164 -15.84 3.58 -11.14
C PHE A 164 -15.72 2.13 -10.67
N PHE A 165 -15.55 1.18 -11.57
CA PHE A 165 -15.41 -0.24 -11.23
C PHE A 165 -14.02 -0.61 -10.70
N GLU A 166 -12.97 0.08 -11.11
CA GLU A 166 -11.61 -0.15 -10.64
C GLU A 166 -11.41 0.34 -9.21
N LYS A 167 -12.14 1.40 -8.82
CA LYS A 167 -12.18 1.89 -7.43
C LYS A 167 -12.63 0.82 -6.42
N PHE A 168 -13.31 -0.22 -6.87
CA PHE A 168 -13.78 -1.32 -6.01
C PHE A 168 -12.89 -2.57 -6.07
N LYS A 169 -11.89 -2.61 -6.94
CA LYS A 169 -10.93 -3.73 -6.97
C LYS A 169 -9.92 -3.55 -5.86
N HIS A 170 -9.80 -4.56 -5.02
CA HIS A 170 -8.81 -4.67 -3.98
C HIS A 170 -7.89 -5.84 -4.28
N GLN A 171 -6.60 -5.67 -4.05
CA GLN A 171 -5.59 -6.71 -4.17
C GLN A 171 -4.86 -6.79 -2.83
N PRO A 172 -4.80 -7.98 -2.18
CA PRO A 172 -4.09 -8.15 -0.91
C PRO A 172 -2.62 -7.75 -1.04
N VAL A 173 -2.10 -7.03 -0.05
CA VAL A 173 -0.74 -6.45 -0.07
C VAL A 173 0.34 -7.37 0.48
N SER A 174 0.05 -8.63 0.76
CA SER A 174 0.99 -9.55 1.41
C SER A 174 2.25 -9.84 0.59
N SER A 175 2.18 -9.84 -0.75
CA SER A 175 3.38 -9.97 -1.60
C SER A 175 4.24 -8.70 -1.59
N GLU A 176 3.62 -7.52 -1.61
CA GLU A 176 4.31 -6.24 -1.44
C GLU A 176 4.95 -6.14 -0.06
N ALA A 177 4.24 -6.58 1.00
CA ALA A 177 4.78 -6.63 2.35
C ALA A 177 6.06 -7.47 2.42
N GLY A 178 6.13 -8.59 1.67
CA GLY A 178 7.36 -9.38 1.57
C GLY A 178 8.55 -8.60 1.00
N ILE A 179 8.32 -7.78 -0.03
CA ILE A 179 9.35 -6.88 -0.58
C ILE A 179 9.77 -5.85 0.47
N TRP A 180 8.83 -5.27 1.20
CA TRP A 180 9.13 -4.30 2.25
C TRP A 180 9.82 -4.91 3.47
N VAL A 181 9.61 -6.20 3.78
CA VAL A 181 10.44 -6.94 4.73
C VAL A 181 11.90 -6.94 4.26
N ALA A 182 12.15 -7.31 2.99
CA ALA A 182 13.51 -7.30 2.44
C ALA A 182 14.14 -5.89 2.50
N ARG A 183 13.42 -4.84 2.08
CA ARG A 183 13.89 -3.45 2.18
C ARG A 183 14.24 -3.06 3.62
N THR A 184 13.38 -3.41 4.57
CA THR A 184 13.60 -3.09 5.99
C THR A 184 14.84 -3.78 6.53
N LEU A 185 15.06 -5.04 6.16
CA LEU A 185 16.26 -5.79 6.54
C LEU A 185 17.53 -5.18 5.93
N VAL A 186 17.46 -4.70 4.68
CA VAL A 186 18.58 -4.01 4.03
C VAL A 186 18.93 -2.72 4.78
N GLU A 187 17.95 -1.89 5.14
CA GLU A 187 18.18 -0.68 5.93
C GLU A 187 18.71 -0.97 7.35
N LYS A 188 18.30 -2.09 7.95
CA LYS A 188 18.86 -2.58 9.21
C LYS A 188 20.26 -3.18 9.08
N LYS A 189 20.80 -3.30 7.86
CA LYS A 189 22.08 -3.99 7.55
C LYS A 189 22.07 -5.48 7.91
N GLN A 190 20.89 -6.08 7.98
CA GLN A 190 20.71 -7.52 8.17
C GLN A 190 20.70 -8.22 6.80
N TYR A 191 21.82 -8.15 6.11
CA TYR A 191 21.94 -8.55 4.70
C TYR A 191 21.69 -10.04 4.48
N SER A 192 22.19 -10.91 5.36
CA SER A 192 21.95 -12.36 5.28
C SER A 192 20.45 -12.70 5.30
N ASP A 193 19.69 -12.04 6.18
CA ASP A 193 18.26 -12.25 6.28
C ASP A 193 17.54 -11.69 5.05
N ALA A 194 18.00 -10.54 4.54
CA ALA A 194 17.47 -9.95 3.31
C ALA A 194 17.65 -10.88 2.10
N HIS A 195 18.84 -11.47 1.91
CA HIS A 195 19.09 -12.47 0.88
C HIS A 195 18.13 -13.66 0.99
N THR A 196 17.93 -14.16 2.22
CA THR A 196 17.00 -15.26 2.48
C THR A 196 15.58 -14.91 2.06
N VAL A 197 15.09 -13.75 2.48
CA VAL A 197 13.73 -13.28 2.11
C VAL A 197 13.58 -13.11 0.60
N ILE A 198 14.53 -12.48 -0.07
CA ILE A 198 14.51 -12.29 -1.53
C ILE A 198 14.49 -13.65 -2.24
N SER A 199 15.33 -14.60 -1.81
CA SER A 199 15.37 -15.95 -2.38
C SER A 199 14.02 -16.66 -2.24
N VAL A 200 13.39 -16.59 -1.06
CA VAL A 200 12.07 -17.15 -0.81
C VAL A 200 11.00 -16.51 -1.71
N LEU A 201 11.02 -15.18 -1.87
CA LEU A 201 10.07 -14.49 -2.74
C LEU A 201 10.25 -14.89 -4.21
N LYS A 202 11.49 -15.00 -4.69
CA LYS A 202 11.83 -15.44 -6.06
C LYS A 202 11.42 -16.88 -6.33
N SER A 203 11.44 -17.75 -5.34
CA SER A 203 11.07 -19.18 -5.49
C SER A 203 9.56 -19.44 -5.52
N ARG A 204 8.73 -18.45 -5.22
CA ARG A 204 7.27 -18.60 -5.22
C ARG A 204 6.72 -18.68 -6.64
N GLU A 205 6.08 -19.79 -7.02
CA GLU A 205 5.46 -19.98 -8.35
C GLU A 205 4.40 -18.92 -8.66
N ASN A 206 3.67 -18.48 -7.64
CA ASN A 206 2.56 -17.54 -7.76
C ASN A 206 2.94 -16.11 -7.37
N PHE A 207 4.24 -15.75 -7.43
CA PHE A 207 4.65 -14.37 -7.15
C PHE A 207 4.10 -13.42 -8.22
N PRO A 208 3.50 -12.28 -7.84
CA PRO A 208 2.86 -11.37 -8.80
C PRO A 208 3.85 -10.82 -9.82
N LYS A 209 3.56 -11.03 -11.11
CA LYS A 209 4.47 -10.61 -12.20
C LYS A 209 4.80 -9.12 -12.19
N TRP A 210 3.85 -8.29 -11.77
CA TRP A 210 4.04 -6.84 -11.69
C TRP A 210 4.97 -6.40 -10.56
N LEU A 211 5.28 -7.27 -9.58
CA LEU A 211 6.24 -7.02 -8.49
C LEU A 211 7.65 -7.56 -8.80
N ILE A 212 7.84 -8.31 -9.87
CA ILE A 212 9.13 -8.93 -10.18
C ILE A 212 10.21 -7.87 -10.38
N GLY A 213 9.90 -6.78 -11.11
CA GLY A 213 10.83 -5.68 -11.33
C GLY A 213 11.26 -5.02 -10.01
N GLU A 214 10.32 -4.78 -9.10
CA GLU A 214 10.61 -4.21 -7.79
C GLU A 214 11.45 -5.17 -6.92
N LEU A 215 11.15 -6.46 -6.94
CA LEU A 215 11.94 -7.47 -6.22
C LEU A 215 13.41 -7.50 -6.68
N TYR A 216 13.66 -7.43 -7.99
CA TYR A 216 15.01 -7.34 -8.52
C TYR A 216 15.69 -6.01 -8.18
N ALA A 217 14.95 -4.90 -8.13
CA ALA A 217 15.51 -3.62 -7.70
C ALA A 217 15.96 -3.66 -6.22
N VAL A 218 15.20 -4.35 -5.35
CA VAL A 218 15.62 -4.54 -3.95
C VAL A 218 16.83 -5.46 -3.84
N GLU A 219 16.93 -6.50 -4.66
CA GLU A 219 18.13 -7.35 -4.72
C GLU A 219 19.36 -6.55 -5.14
N ALA A 220 19.22 -5.68 -6.13
CA ALA A 220 20.29 -4.79 -6.56
C ALA A 220 20.70 -3.83 -5.44
N ASP A 221 19.75 -3.21 -4.74
CA ASP A 221 20.01 -2.31 -3.61
C ASP A 221 20.75 -3.02 -2.48
N LEU A 222 20.38 -4.28 -2.20
CA LEU A 222 21.09 -5.13 -1.25
C LEU A 222 22.57 -5.28 -1.61
N TYR A 223 22.90 -5.69 -2.86
CA TYR A 223 24.28 -5.81 -3.31
C TYR A 223 25.03 -4.49 -3.29
N MET A 224 24.37 -3.40 -3.66
CA MET A 224 24.97 -2.06 -3.59
C MET A 224 25.38 -1.70 -2.17
N LYS A 225 24.50 -1.95 -1.19
CA LYS A 225 24.74 -1.65 0.24
C LYS A 225 25.76 -2.58 0.90
N GLU A 226 25.94 -3.78 0.36
CA GLU A 226 27.03 -4.69 0.73
C GLU A 226 28.38 -4.28 0.13
N GLY A 227 28.43 -3.29 -0.77
CA GLY A 227 29.64 -2.92 -1.52
C GLY A 227 29.97 -3.88 -2.67
N GLN A 228 29.01 -4.69 -3.10
CA GLN A 228 29.15 -5.70 -4.15
C GLN A 228 28.56 -5.20 -5.49
N GLN A 229 29.00 -4.04 -5.98
CA GLN A 229 28.40 -3.36 -7.15
C GLN A 229 28.34 -4.24 -8.40
N ALA A 230 29.36 -5.08 -8.62
CA ALA A 230 29.37 -6.00 -9.76
C ALA A 230 28.20 -7.00 -9.73
N ASN A 231 27.80 -7.43 -8.54
CA ASN A 231 26.68 -8.36 -8.35
C ASN A 231 25.31 -7.69 -8.50
N ALA A 232 25.24 -6.36 -8.40
CA ALA A 232 24.00 -5.59 -8.59
C ALA A 232 23.60 -5.46 -10.07
N ILE A 233 24.53 -5.64 -11.02
CA ILE A 233 24.30 -5.38 -12.45
C ILE A 233 23.20 -6.27 -13.03
N GLU A 234 23.28 -7.58 -12.80
CA GLU A 234 22.27 -8.52 -13.32
C GLU A 234 20.88 -8.28 -12.74
N PRO A 235 20.69 -8.12 -11.41
CA PRO A 235 19.41 -7.70 -10.83
C PRO A 235 18.91 -6.37 -11.42
N LEU A 236 19.73 -5.35 -11.63
CA LEU A 236 19.28 -4.10 -12.25
C LEU A 236 18.75 -4.30 -13.67
N ILE A 237 19.44 -5.09 -14.49
CA ILE A 237 18.99 -5.43 -15.84
C ILE A 237 17.63 -6.16 -15.78
N ASN A 238 17.47 -7.08 -14.83
CA ASN A 238 16.22 -7.82 -14.65
C ASN A 238 15.10 -6.93 -14.10
N ALA A 239 15.41 -5.98 -13.22
CA ALA A 239 14.45 -4.98 -12.77
C ALA A 239 13.90 -4.16 -13.96
N LEU A 240 14.77 -3.62 -14.81
CA LEU A 240 14.38 -2.84 -15.99
C LEU A 240 13.55 -3.65 -17.00
N LYS A 241 13.87 -4.93 -17.20
CA LYS A 241 13.11 -5.79 -18.11
C LYS A 241 11.72 -6.13 -17.63
N ASN A 242 11.49 -6.14 -16.31
CA ASN A 242 10.25 -6.61 -15.69
C ASN A 242 9.41 -5.48 -15.07
N THR A 243 9.87 -4.24 -15.15
CA THR A 243 9.10 -3.11 -14.63
C THR A 243 8.32 -2.43 -15.74
N THR A 244 7.09 -2.03 -15.42
CA THR A 244 6.28 -1.09 -16.20
C THR A 244 6.18 0.26 -15.47
N ASP A 245 6.80 0.39 -14.30
CA ASP A 245 6.79 1.60 -13.51
C ASP A 245 7.82 2.58 -14.08
N LYS A 246 7.31 3.69 -14.64
CA LYS A 246 8.15 4.78 -15.19
C LYS A 246 9.08 5.39 -14.14
N ALA A 247 8.65 5.43 -12.87
CA ALA A 247 9.48 5.93 -11.79
C ALA A 247 10.70 5.01 -11.54
N LEU A 248 10.56 3.72 -11.75
CA LEU A 248 11.65 2.76 -11.61
C LEU A 248 12.57 2.73 -12.85
N ILE A 249 12.02 3.03 -14.03
CA ILE A 249 12.80 3.11 -15.29
C ILE A 249 13.70 4.36 -15.31
N ASN A 250 13.26 5.44 -14.70
CA ASN A 250 13.97 6.73 -14.68
C ASN A 250 14.95 6.85 -13.49
N ARG A 251 15.20 5.80 -12.75
CA ARG A 251 16.19 5.67 -11.68
C ARG A 251 17.47 5.03 -12.21
#